data_db5354f74b5081f4bfcad0d6b80afecd
#
_entry.id   db5354f74b5081f4bfcad0d6b80afecd
#
_cell.length_a   1.000
_cell.length_b   1.000
_cell.length_c   1.000
_cell.angle_alpha   90.00
_cell.angle_beta   90.00
_cell.angle_gamma   90.00
#
_symmetry.space_group_name_H-M   'P 1'
#
loop_
_entity.id
_entity.type
_entity.pdbx_description
1 polymer ?
#
loop_
_entity_poly.entity_id
_entity_poly.type
_entity_poly.pdbx_seq_one_letter_code
_entity_poly.pdbx_strand_id
1 'polypeptide(L)'
;VIGTRVVATYQLTFISGLSLRAARRAQIESVRVATDCRSHGIGEAMFADAETRARAAGCALMQLTMNASRTEAQRFYERIGFTPSHVGFKRALD
;
A
#
# COMPACT_ATOMS: atom_id res chain seq x y z
N VAL A 1 -1.22 15.56 7.79
CA VAL A 1 -0.92 16.25 9.04
C VAL A 1 -2.05 17.19 9.39
N ILE A 2 -2.51 17.14 10.60
CA ILE A 2 -3.50 18.07 11.14
C ILE A 2 -2.78 18.89 12.20
N GLY A 3 -2.62 20.19 11.94
CA GLY A 3 -1.77 21.01 12.77
C GLY A 3 -0.32 20.53 12.66
N THR A 4 0.27 20.15 13.79
CA THR A 4 1.63 19.61 13.81
C THR A 4 1.64 18.10 14.07
N ARG A 5 0.48 17.45 14.10
CA ARG A 5 0.38 16.04 14.40
C ARG A 5 0.39 15.20 13.14
N VAL A 6 1.23 14.15 13.13
CA VAL A 6 1.22 13.17 12.05
C VAL A 6 0.10 12.15 12.33
N VAL A 7 -0.85 12.02 11.41
CA VAL A 7 -2.02 11.15 11.60
C VAL A 7 -1.93 9.85 10.81
N ALA A 8 -1.05 9.76 9.80
CA ALA A 8 -0.88 8.54 9.02
C ALA A 8 0.52 8.50 8.41
N THR A 9 1.05 7.30 8.26
CA THR A 9 2.34 7.08 7.60
C THR A 9 2.27 5.82 6.75
N TYR A 10 3.11 5.75 5.73
CA TYR A 10 3.31 4.54 4.94
C TYR A 10 4.69 4.58 4.30
N GLN A 11 5.17 3.41 3.89
CA GLN A 11 6.43 3.27 3.17
C GLN A 11 6.12 2.92 1.72
N LEU A 12 6.76 3.61 0.79
CA LEU A 12 6.58 3.38 -0.63
C LEU A 12 7.94 3.05 -1.25
N THR A 13 8.05 1.88 -1.88
CA THR A 13 9.28 1.43 -2.50
C THR A 13 9.02 1.20 -3.99
N PHE A 14 9.92 1.69 -4.84
CA PHE A 14 9.81 1.44 -6.27
C PHE A 14 10.75 0.32 -6.66
N ILE A 15 10.22 -0.70 -7.31
CA ILE A 15 10.98 -1.90 -7.67
C ILE A 15 10.95 -2.04 -9.18
N SER A 16 12.13 -2.09 -9.80
CA SER A 16 12.26 -2.30 -11.23
C SER A 16 12.45 -3.77 -11.50
N GLY A 17 11.57 -4.34 -12.32
CA GLY A 17 11.66 -5.75 -12.69
C GLY A 17 12.68 -5.97 -13.80
N LEU A 18 13.29 -7.16 -13.80
CA LEU A 18 14.22 -7.56 -14.87
C LEU A 18 13.52 -8.37 -15.96
N SER A 19 12.29 -8.78 -15.72
CA SER A 19 11.51 -9.58 -16.65
C SER A 19 10.32 -8.80 -17.18
N LEU A 20 9.68 -9.31 -18.22
CA LEU A 20 8.45 -8.76 -18.77
C LEU A 20 8.49 -7.25 -18.96
N ARG A 21 9.46 -6.79 -19.80
CA ARG A 21 9.60 -5.38 -20.15
C ARG A 21 10.10 -4.50 -19.01
N ALA A 22 10.70 -5.12 -18.00
CA ALA A 22 11.26 -4.38 -16.85
C ALA A 22 10.22 -3.44 -16.23
N ALA A 23 8.98 -3.86 -16.12
CA ALA A 23 7.91 -3.04 -15.56
C ALA A 23 8.25 -2.67 -14.11
N ARG A 24 8.11 -1.39 -13.80
CA ARG A 24 8.33 -0.88 -12.44
C ARG A 24 7.05 -1.03 -11.64
N ARG A 25 7.19 -1.44 -10.39
CA ARG A 25 6.06 -1.56 -9.48
C ARG A 25 6.31 -0.79 -8.20
N ALA A 26 5.23 -0.31 -7.58
CA ALA A 26 5.29 0.37 -6.30
C ALA A 26 4.82 -0.60 -5.22
N GLN A 27 5.65 -0.79 -4.20
CA GLN A 27 5.33 -1.64 -3.06
C GLN A 27 4.98 -0.76 -1.87
N ILE A 28 3.79 -0.95 -1.31
CA ILE A 28 3.32 -0.19 -0.16
C ILE A 28 3.44 -1.05 1.07
N GLU A 29 4.09 -0.54 2.12
CA GLU A 29 4.33 -1.26 3.36
C GLU A 29 4.13 -0.35 4.56
N SER A 30 4.03 -0.96 5.73
CA SER A 30 4.04 -0.26 7.01
C SER A 30 2.97 0.83 7.12
N VAL A 31 1.80 0.56 6.58
CA VAL A 31 0.68 1.51 6.63
C VAL A 31 0.22 1.66 8.08
N ARG A 32 0.19 2.88 8.57
CA ARG A 32 -0.27 3.21 9.92
C ARG A 32 -1.17 4.42 9.88
N VAL A 33 -2.31 4.33 10.54
CA VAL A 33 -3.21 5.46 10.70
C VAL A 33 -3.51 5.60 12.19
N ALA A 34 -3.45 6.83 12.71
CA ALA A 34 -3.72 7.07 14.12
C ALA A 34 -5.13 6.57 14.47
N THR A 35 -5.29 5.93 15.63
CA THR A 35 -6.54 5.27 16.01
C THR A 35 -7.73 6.22 15.99
N ASP A 36 -7.56 7.44 16.46
CA ASP A 36 -8.61 8.43 16.50
C ASP A 36 -8.90 9.10 15.15
N CYS A 37 -8.11 8.77 14.13
CA CYS A 37 -8.30 9.29 12.77
C CYS A 37 -8.83 8.23 11.81
N ARG A 38 -9.02 7.01 12.26
CA ARG A 38 -9.58 5.95 11.43
C ARG A 38 -11.03 6.28 11.10
N SER A 39 -11.48 5.85 9.95
CA SER A 39 -12.85 6.10 9.46
C SER A 39 -13.11 7.54 9.03
N HIS A 40 -12.08 8.37 8.91
CA HIS A 40 -12.20 9.74 8.42
C HIS A 40 -11.71 9.91 6.98
N GLY A 41 -11.60 8.80 6.22
CA GLY A 41 -11.11 8.87 4.85
C GLY A 41 -9.60 9.07 4.73
N ILE A 42 -8.86 9.01 5.84
CA ILE A 42 -7.40 9.20 5.83
C ILE A 42 -6.71 8.10 5.02
N GLY A 43 -7.15 6.85 5.20
CA GLY A 43 -6.58 5.72 4.46
C GLY A 43 -6.75 5.88 2.96
N GLU A 44 -7.93 6.26 2.52
CA GLU A 44 -8.20 6.47 1.09
C GLU A 44 -7.36 7.61 0.54
N ALA A 45 -7.26 8.72 1.26
CA ALA A 45 -6.45 9.86 0.85
C ALA A 45 -4.98 9.48 0.74
N MET A 46 -4.49 8.67 1.68
CA MET A 46 -3.11 8.21 1.69
C MET A 46 -2.81 7.32 0.48
N PHE A 47 -3.71 6.41 0.13
CA PHE A 47 -3.53 5.56 -1.04
C PHE A 47 -3.66 6.34 -2.34
N ALA A 48 -4.49 7.38 -2.38
CA ALA A 48 -4.54 8.28 -3.53
C ALA A 48 -3.21 9.02 -3.71
N ASP A 49 -2.59 9.46 -2.62
CA ASP A 49 -1.27 10.08 -2.66
C ASP A 49 -0.21 9.08 -3.17
N ALA A 50 -0.26 7.85 -2.67
CA ALA A 50 0.66 6.80 -3.11
C ALA A 50 0.52 6.53 -4.61
N GLU A 51 -0.70 6.50 -5.11
CA GLU A 51 -0.95 6.31 -6.54
C GLU A 51 -0.35 7.44 -7.37
N THR A 52 -0.52 8.67 -6.93
CA THR A 52 0.05 9.82 -7.61
C THR A 52 1.57 9.72 -7.70
N ARG A 53 2.20 9.32 -6.60
CA ARG A 53 3.66 9.15 -6.57
C ARG A 53 4.12 8.00 -7.44
N ALA A 54 3.38 6.88 -7.44
CA ALA A 54 3.70 5.72 -8.26
C ALA A 54 3.61 6.05 -9.75
N ARG A 55 2.57 6.76 -10.16
CA ARG A 55 2.43 7.19 -11.56
C ARG A 55 3.54 8.14 -11.97
N ALA A 56 3.89 9.08 -11.10
CA ALA A 56 4.98 10.02 -11.38
C ALA A 56 6.33 9.30 -11.52
N ALA A 57 6.51 8.17 -10.83
CA ALA A 57 7.73 7.36 -10.92
C ALA A 57 7.71 6.36 -12.08
N GLY A 58 6.65 6.35 -12.89
CA GLY A 58 6.55 5.45 -14.03
C GLY A 58 6.18 4.03 -13.69
N CYS A 59 5.54 3.78 -12.55
CA CYS A 59 5.15 2.44 -12.16
C CYS A 59 3.94 1.97 -12.96
N ALA A 60 3.95 0.68 -13.33
CA ALA A 60 2.86 0.06 -14.06
C ALA A 60 1.78 -0.45 -13.12
N LEU A 61 2.12 -0.73 -11.85
CA LEU A 61 1.16 -1.22 -10.87
C LEU A 61 1.59 -0.85 -9.46
N MET A 62 0.64 -0.96 -8.55
CA MET A 62 0.88 -0.85 -7.11
C MET A 62 0.53 -2.20 -6.48
N GLN A 63 1.30 -2.60 -5.48
CA GLN A 63 1.05 -3.86 -4.77
C GLN A 63 1.29 -3.69 -3.28
N LEU A 64 0.65 -4.53 -2.50
CA LEU A 64 0.86 -4.59 -1.07
C LEU A 64 0.62 -6.01 -0.58
N THR A 65 1.08 -6.30 0.63
CA THR A 65 0.75 -7.54 1.31
C THR A 65 0.08 -7.20 2.64
N MET A 66 -0.73 -8.12 3.12
CA MET A 66 -1.39 -7.97 4.41
C MET A 66 -1.43 -9.31 5.11
N ASN A 67 -1.61 -9.29 6.42
CA ASN A 67 -1.83 -10.53 7.15
C ASN A 67 -3.17 -11.12 6.71
N ALA A 68 -3.16 -12.39 6.32
CA ALA A 68 -4.35 -13.05 5.78
C ALA A 68 -5.53 -13.10 6.77
N SER A 69 -5.26 -12.96 8.06
CA SER A 69 -6.31 -12.96 9.07
C SER A 69 -7.07 -11.63 9.17
N ARG A 70 -6.60 -10.58 8.48
CA ARG A 70 -7.21 -9.26 8.56
C ARG A 70 -8.25 -9.06 7.46
N THR A 71 -9.42 -9.68 7.64
CA THR A 71 -10.46 -9.67 6.61
C THR A 71 -11.03 -8.29 6.34
N GLU A 72 -11.10 -7.42 7.36
CA GLU A 72 -11.57 -6.05 7.16
C GLU A 72 -10.60 -5.23 6.30
N ALA A 73 -9.30 -5.45 6.50
CA ALA A 73 -8.30 -4.78 5.68
C ALA A 73 -8.42 -5.23 4.22
N GLN A 74 -8.67 -6.52 3.99
CA GLN A 74 -8.85 -7.03 2.64
C GLN A 74 -10.03 -6.35 1.95
N ARG A 75 -11.16 -6.20 2.64
CA ARG A 75 -12.33 -5.52 2.08
C ARG A 75 -12.02 -4.08 1.72
N PHE A 76 -11.27 -3.40 2.58
CA PHE A 76 -10.87 -2.03 2.30
C PHE A 76 -10.02 -1.94 1.03
N TYR A 77 -9.02 -2.81 0.90
CA TYR A 77 -8.15 -2.79 -0.27
C TYR A 77 -8.90 -3.13 -1.56
N GLU A 78 -9.82 -4.09 -1.51
CA GLU A 78 -10.65 -4.41 -2.67
C GLU A 78 -11.54 -3.23 -3.07
N ARG A 79 -12.09 -2.52 -2.08
CA ARG A 79 -12.96 -1.37 -2.36
C ARG A 79 -12.21 -0.25 -3.05
N ILE A 80 -10.93 -0.06 -2.73
CA ILE A 80 -10.15 1.00 -3.37
C ILE A 80 -9.39 0.54 -4.62
N GLY A 81 -9.68 -0.66 -5.11
CA GLY A 81 -9.23 -1.09 -6.42
C GLY A 81 -8.14 -2.15 -6.46
N PHE A 82 -7.72 -2.68 -5.33
CA PHE A 82 -6.73 -3.77 -5.32
C PHE A 82 -7.42 -5.12 -5.52
N THR A 83 -6.75 -6.01 -6.24
CA THR A 83 -7.25 -7.36 -6.50
C THR A 83 -6.38 -8.37 -5.75
N PRO A 84 -6.95 -9.28 -4.95
CA PRO A 84 -6.18 -10.28 -4.21
C PRO A 84 -5.77 -11.44 -5.12
N SER A 85 -4.85 -11.20 -6.03
CA SER A 85 -4.47 -12.13 -7.09
C SER A 85 -3.29 -13.03 -6.75
N HIS A 86 -2.58 -12.76 -5.66
CA HIS A 86 -1.35 -13.46 -5.31
C HIS A 86 -1.36 -13.85 -3.83
N VAL A 87 -0.69 -14.96 -3.51
CA VAL A 87 -0.50 -15.41 -2.14
C VAL A 87 0.96 -15.24 -1.78
N GLY A 88 1.21 -14.59 -0.64
CA GLY A 88 2.57 -14.39 -0.16
C GLY A 88 3.03 -15.51 0.75
N PHE A 89 4.29 -15.92 0.62
CA PHE A 89 4.91 -16.90 1.48
C PHE A 89 6.07 -16.26 2.21
N LYS A 90 6.21 -16.57 3.49
CA LYS A 90 7.32 -16.09 4.31
C LYS A 90 8.00 -17.24 5.00
N ARG A 91 9.31 -17.15 5.14
CA ARG A 91 10.11 -18.13 5.87
C ARG A 91 11.15 -17.38 6.69
N ALA A 92 11.10 -17.53 8.01
CA ALA A 92 12.13 -16.95 8.87
C ALA A 92 13.46 -17.67 8.65
N LEU A 93 14.54 -16.92 8.69
CA LEU A 93 15.87 -17.45 8.38
C LEU A 93 16.75 -17.67 9.60
N ASP A 94 16.27 -17.38 10.79
CA ASP A 94 17.04 -17.60 12.04
C ASP A 94 16.38 -18.60 12.98
#